data_266cc0f926cdd9f62b440c73a01f3583
#
_entry.id   266cc0f926cdd9f62b440c73a01f3583
#
_cell.length_a   1.000
_cell.length_b   1.000
_cell.length_c   1.000
_cell.angle_alpha   90.00
_cell.angle_beta   90.00
_cell.angle_gamma   90.00
#
_symmetry.space_group_name_H-M   'P 1'
#
loop_
_entity.id
_entity.type
_entity.pdbx_description
1 polymer ?
#
loop_
_entity_poly.entity_id
_entity_poly.type
_entity_poly.pdbx_seq_one_letter_code
_entity_poly.pdbx_strand_id
1 'polypeptide(L)'
;MLEMKNVSFTVNVDGTDKHIIKNVDLSIPDGRLVVITGPNGGGKSTVARLITGIERVTEGRIVYNGTDITDMTVSERANLGIAFAFQQPVRFKGINVLDLIRIASGRRLNVADSCEYLSAVGLCARDYIDREVNSSLSGGELKRIEIATVLARGAALSIFDEPEAGIDLWSFKNLIDVFERMRRTAEDRSIVIISHQERILSIADEIIVLNDGRIERRGSRDEVFTELLRSPDITQPCARQ
;
A
#
# COMPACT_ATOMS: atom_id res chain seq x y z
N MET A 1 -1.03 -9.56 13.38
CA MET A 1 -1.24 -10.43 12.20
C MET A 1 -2.58 -10.11 11.54
N LEU A 2 -2.64 -10.00 10.21
CA LEU A 2 -3.87 -9.88 9.43
C LEU A 2 -4.19 -11.21 8.75
N GLU A 3 -5.46 -11.62 8.75
CA GLU A 3 -5.94 -12.82 8.08
C GLU A 3 -7.20 -12.51 7.26
N MET A 4 -7.24 -12.93 6.01
CA MET A 4 -8.43 -13.01 5.18
C MET A 4 -8.80 -14.49 5.06
N LYS A 5 -10.07 -14.85 5.36
CA LYS A 5 -10.53 -16.25 5.38
C LYS A 5 -11.70 -16.42 4.42
N ASN A 6 -11.48 -17.18 3.33
CA ASN A 6 -12.45 -17.44 2.25
C ASN A 6 -13.08 -16.15 1.71
N VAL A 7 -12.26 -15.09 1.52
CA VAL A 7 -12.78 -13.79 1.10
C VAL A 7 -13.09 -13.76 -0.36
N SER A 8 -14.33 -13.38 -0.69
CA SER A 8 -14.79 -13.10 -2.05
C SER A 8 -15.33 -11.68 -2.16
N PHE A 9 -15.17 -11.11 -3.33
CA PHE A 9 -15.72 -9.79 -3.67
C PHE A 9 -16.27 -9.79 -5.08
N THR A 10 -17.57 -9.47 -5.19
CA THR A 10 -18.33 -9.43 -6.44
C THR A 10 -18.93 -8.05 -6.62
N VAL A 11 -18.81 -7.50 -7.82
CA VAL A 11 -19.46 -6.25 -8.22
C VAL A 11 -20.49 -6.54 -9.30
N ASN A 12 -21.63 -5.87 -9.25
CA ASN A 12 -22.62 -5.93 -10.32
C ASN A 12 -22.32 -4.82 -11.32
N VAL A 13 -22.07 -5.21 -12.56
CA VAL A 13 -21.83 -4.29 -13.67
C VAL A 13 -22.87 -4.58 -14.75
N ASP A 14 -23.73 -3.62 -15.02
CA ASP A 14 -24.79 -3.72 -16.03
C ASP A 14 -25.67 -5.00 -15.91
N GLY A 15 -26.00 -5.37 -14.65
CA GLY A 15 -26.82 -6.56 -14.35
C GLY A 15 -26.05 -7.89 -14.40
N THR A 16 -24.74 -7.86 -14.60
CA THR A 16 -23.88 -9.06 -14.60
C THR A 16 -22.96 -9.04 -13.39
N ASP A 17 -22.94 -10.12 -12.63
CA ASP A 17 -22.04 -10.28 -11.48
C ASP A 17 -20.63 -10.61 -11.95
N LYS A 18 -19.69 -9.72 -11.59
CA LYS A 18 -18.27 -9.90 -11.87
C LYS A 18 -17.53 -10.21 -10.57
N HIS A 19 -17.00 -11.42 -10.47
CA HIS A 19 -16.18 -11.84 -9.34
C HIS A 19 -14.77 -11.31 -9.48
N ILE A 20 -14.39 -10.32 -8.63
CA ILE A 20 -13.08 -9.68 -8.63
C ILE A 20 -12.11 -10.44 -7.74
N ILE A 21 -12.56 -10.87 -6.56
CA ILE A 21 -11.80 -11.72 -5.62
C ILE A 21 -12.59 -13.00 -5.40
N LYS A 22 -11.90 -14.14 -5.43
CA LYS A 22 -12.51 -15.48 -5.52
C LYS A 22 -11.92 -16.39 -4.44
N ASN A 23 -12.56 -16.49 -3.28
CA ASN A 23 -12.18 -17.36 -2.16
C ASN A 23 -10.68 -17.21 -1.78
N VAL A 24 -10.25 -16.00 -1.49
CA VAL A 24 -8.88 -15.72 -1.10
C VAL A 24 -8.68 -16.01 0.38
N ASP A 25 -7.71 -16.88 0.68
CA ASP A 25 -7.13 -17.09 1.99
C ASP A 25 -5.75 -16.44 2.04
N LEU A 26 -5.60 -15.39 2.84
CA LEU A 26 -4.38 -14.61 2.94
C LEU A 26 -4.04 -14.36 4.39
N SER A 27 -2.79 -14.55 4.78
CA SER A 27 -2.27 -14.10 6.07
C SER A 27 -1.08 -13.19 5.88
N ILE A 28 -1.01 -12.09 6.64
CA ILE A 28 0.11 -11.16 6.67
C ILE A 28 0.66 -11.21 8.08
N PRO A 29 1.85 -11.84 8.28
CA PRO A 29 2.49 -11.91 9.59
C PRO A 29 2.91 -10.53 10.09
N ASP A 30 3.03 -10.39 11.41
CA ASP A 30 3.58 -9.17 12.01
C ASP A 30 5.08 -9.01 11.66
N GLY A 31 5.52 -7.76 11.57
CA GLY A 31 6.92 -7.42 11.33
C GLY A 31 7.45 -7.79 9.93
N ARG A 32 6.59 -8.08 8.96
CA ARG A 32 7.00 -8.48 7.61
C ARG A 32 6.69 -7.42 6.56
N LEU A 33 7.58 -7.35 5.57
CA LEU A 33 7.34 -6.64 4.32
C LEU A 33 6.85 -7.65 3.29
N VAL A 34 5.56 -7.57 2.97
CA VAL A 34 4.89 -8.45 2.00
C VAL A 34 4.61 -7.66 0.73
N VAL A 35 5.00 -8.21 -0.42
CA VAL A 35 4.66 -7.61 -1.71
C VAL A 35 3.61 -8.44 -2.42
N ILE A 36 2.52 -7.78 -2.81
CA ILE A 36 1.47 -8.36 -3.65
C ILE A 36 1.73 -7.92 -5.08
N THR A 37 1.97 -8.88 -5.96
CA THR A 37 2.23 -8.65 -7.38
C THR A 37 1.28 -9.47 -8.26
N GLY A 38 1.41 -9.34 -9.58
CA GLY A 38 0.59 -10.06 -10.56
C GLY A 38 0.06 -9.13 -11.67
N PRO A 39 -0.63 -9.68 -12.68
CA PRO A 39 -1.09 -8.91 -13.83
C PRO A 39 -2.07 -7.79 -13.46
N ASN A 40 -2.18 -6.80 -14.36
CA ASN A 40 -3.17 -5.74 -14.23
C ASN A 40 -4.58 -6.33 -14.30
N GLY A 41 -5.47 -5.83 -13.42
CA GLY A 41 -6.82 -6.39 -13.27
C GLY A 41 -6.90 -7.67 -12.43
N GLY A 42 -5.79 -8.21 -11.91
CA GLY A 42 -5.75 -9.43 -11.09
C GLY A 42 -6.38 -9.30 -9.69
N GLY A 43 -6.82 -8.09 -9.28
CA GLY A 43 -7.50 -7.87 -7.99
C GLY A 43 -6.63 -7.30 -6.87
N LYS A 44 -5.36 -6.94 -7.14
CA LYS A 44 -4.39 -6.47 -6.13
C LYS A 44 -4.88 -5.28 -5.31
N SER A 45 -5.24 -4.18 -5.97
CA SER A 45 -5.78 -2.97 -5.31
C SER A 45 -7.12 -3.25 -4.61
N THR A 46 -7.91 -4.21 -5.12
CA THR A 46 -9.14 -4.63 -4.48
C THR A 46 -8.86 -5.30 -3.13
N VAL A 47 -7.86 -6.19 -3.05
CA VAL A 47 -7.44 -6.80 -1.77
C VAL A 47 -7.08 -5.70 -0.75
N ALA A 48 -6.30 -4.69 -1.14
CA ALA A 48 -5.97 -3.58 -0.25
C ALA A 48 -7.21 -2.79 0.21
N ARG A 49 -8.15 -2.52 -0.70
CA ARG A 49 -9.41 -1.82 -0.38
C ARG A 49 -10.32 -2.64 0.55
N LEU A 50 -10.34 -3.96 0.39
CA LEU A 50 -11.05 -4.86 1.31
C LEU A 50 -10.43 -4.85 2.70
N ILE A 51 -9.09 -4.92 2.81
CA ILE A 51 -8.39 -4.87 4.10
C ILE A 51 -8.63 -3.54 4.81
N THR A 52 -8.68 -2.44 4.08
CA THR A 52 -8.86 -1.09 4.63
C THR A 52 -10.33 -0.73 4.88
N GLY A 53 -11.27 -1.53 4.40
CA GLY A 53 -12.72 -1.30 4.56
C GLY A 53 -13.29 -0.27 3.59
N ILE A 54 -12.56 0.12 2.56
CA ILE A 54 -13.04 0.97 1.45
C ILE A 54 -14.08 0.19 0.64
N GLU A 55 -13.81 -1.09 0.40
CA GLU A 55 -14.76 -2.04 -0.17
C GLU A 55 -15.19 -3.05 0.90
N ARG A 56 -16.41 -3.56 0.78
CA ARG A 56 -16.95 -4.59 1.68
C ARG A 56 -16.86 -5.96 1.04
N VAL A 57 -16.43 -6.94 1.80
CA VAL A 57 -16.44 -8.34 1.32
C VAL A 57 -17.87 -8.79 0.99
N THR A 58 -18.01 -9.59 -0.06
CA THR A 58 -19.28 -10.23 -0.39
C THR A 58 -19.45 -11.52 0.43
N GLU A 59 -18.35 -12.24 0.64
CA GLU A 59 -18.29 -13.47 1.42
C GLU A 59 -16.96 -13.57 2.16
N GLY A 60 -16.93 -14.39 3.22
CA GLY A 60 -15.73 -14.60 4.03
C GLY A 60 -15.58 -13.56 5.14
N ARG A 61 -14.41 -13.49 5.73
CA ARG A 61 -14.12 -12.58 6.86
C ARG A 61 -12.68 -12.12 6.86
N ILE A 62 -12.45 -10.94 7.47
CA ILE A 62 -11.13 -10.35 7.68
C ILE A 62 -10.91 -10.19 9.18
N VAL A 63 -9.81 -10.75 9.68
CA VAL A 63 -9.43 -10.71 11.10
C VAL A 63 -8.10 -9.97 11.23
N TYR A 64 -8.02 -9.01 12.14
CA TYR A 64 -6.81 -8.28 12.44
C TYR A 64 -6.50 -8.35 13.94
N ASN A 65 -5.34 -8.88 14.29
CA ASN A 65 -4.90 -9.11 15.67
C ASN A 65 -5.96 -9.84 16.53
N GLY A 66 -6.61 -10.86 15.94
CA GLY A 66 -7.66 -11.65 16.60
C GLY A 66 -9.04 -10.98 16.62
N THR A 67 -9.16 -9.75 16.19
CA THR A 67 -10.43 -9.02 16.09
C THR A 67 -11.02 -9.16 14.68
N ASP A 68 -12.28 -9.56 14.58
CA ASP A 68 -13.01 -9.54 13.30
C ASP A 68 -13.29 -8.09 12.90
N ILE A 69 -12.73 -7.67 11.75
CA ILE A 69 -12.87 -6.32 11.23
C ILE A 69 -13.75 -6.27 9.98
N THR A 70 -14.41 -7.37 9.63
CA THR A 70 -15.14 -7.54 8.36
C THR A 70 -16.12 -6.39 8.10
N ASP A 71 -16.93 -6.04 9.10
CA ASP A 71 -17.96 -5.00 8.99
C ASP A 71 -17.50 -3.62 9.51
N MET A 72 -16.27 -3.51 10.00
CA MET A 72 -15.74 -2.25 10.50
C MET A 72 -15.55 -1.23 9.38
N THR A 73 -15.86 0.01 9.68
CA THR A 73 -15.63 1.16 8.80
C THR A 73 -14.15 1.44 8.60
N VAL A 74 -13.80 2.22 7.56
CA VAL A 74 -12.42 2.70 7.32
C VAL A 74 -11.83 3.38 8.55
N SER A 75 -12.63 4.22 9.23
CA SER A 75 -12.18 4.96 10.42
C SER A 75 -11.89 4.05 11.61
N GLU A 76 -12.73 3.03 11.84
CA GLU A 76 -12.51 2.04 12.91
C GLU A 76 -11.23 1.24 12.64
N ARG A 77 -11.03 0.75 11.41
CA ARG A 77 -9.81 0.02 11.04
C ARG A 77 -8.57 0.91 11.11
N ALA A 78 -8.71 2.18 10.73
CA ALA A 78 -7.64 3.15 10.89
C ALA A 78 -7.26 3.35 12.37
N ASN A 79 -8.25 3.38 13.30
CA ASN A 79 -7.99 3.48 14.74
C ASN A 79 -7.34 2.22 15.32
N LEU A 80 -7.52 1.05 14.70
CA LEU A 80 -6.80 -0.17 15.03
C LEU A 80 -5.36 -0.18 14.54
N GLY A 81 -4.92 0.86 13.81
CA GLY A 81 -3.54 0.99 13.34
C GLY A 81 -3.33 0.47 11.91
N ILE A 82 -4.33 0.48 11.06
CA ILE A 82 -4.20 0.21 9.62
C ILE A 82 -4.11 1.55 8.88
N ALA A 83 -3.05 1.73 8.08
CA ALA A 83 -2.86 2.91 7.23
C ALA A 83 -2.80 2.51 5.75
N PHE A 84 -3.25 3.41 4.88
CA PHE A 84 -3.29 3.17 3.44
C PHE A 84 -2.79 4.38 2.65
N ALA A 85 -1.87 4.14 1.73
CA ALA A 85 -1.46 5.08 0.69
C ALA A 85 -2.10 4.66 -0.63
N PHE A 86 -2.90 5.54 -1.21
CA PHE A 86 -3.68 5.27 -2.41
C PHE A 86 -2.79 5.23 -3.67
N GLN A 87 -3.22 4.53 -4.71
CA GLN A 87 -2.58 4.57 -6.02
C GLN A 87 -2.52 6.01 -6.58
N GLN A 88 -3.63 6.74 -6.47
CA GLN A 88 -3.69 8.17 -6.78
C GLN A 88 -3.78 8.97 -5.47
N PRO A 89 -2.80 9.82 -5.17
CA PRO A 89 -2.79 10.59 -3.94
C PRO A 89 -3.96 11.57 -3.87
N VAL A 90 -4.51 11.72 -2.66
CA VAL A 90 -5.65 12.60 -2.40
C VAL A 90 -5.18 14.04 -2.25
N ARG A 91 -5.95 14.98 -2.79
CA ARG A 91 -5.72 16.43 -2.65
C ARG A 91 -6.65 16.98 -1.58
N PHE A 92 -6.12 17.90 -0.77
CA PHE A 92 -6.86 18.52 0.32
C PHE A 92 -6.87 20.05 0.13
N LYS A 93 -8.03 20.62 -0.12
CA LYS A 93 -8.16 22.08 -0.24
C LYS A 93 -8.08 22.72 1.14
N GLY A 94 -7.23 23.75 1.29
CA GLY A 94 -7.10 24.51 2.52
C GLY A 94 -6.26 23.84 3.61
N ILE A 95 -5.56 22.73 3.29
CA ILE A 95 -4.65 22.03 4.21
C ILE A 95 -3.23 22.14 3.66
N ASN A 96 -2.30 22.64 4.46
CA ASN A 96 -0.88 22.63 4.11
C ASN A 96 -0.21 21.29 4.51
N VAL A 97 1.01 21.08 4.01
CA VAL A 97 1.76 19.83 4.25
C VAL A 97 2.04 19.62 5.73
N LEU A 98 2.39 20.67 6.48
CA LEU A 98 2.65 20.59 7.93
C LEU A 98 1.41 20.11 8.68
N ASP A 99 0.27 20.70 8.39
CA ASP A 99 -0.99 20.34 9.05
C ASP A 99 -1.42 18.92 8.68
N LEU A 100 -1.24 18.51 7.42
CA LEU A 100 -1.53 17.14 7.00
C LEU A 100 -0.66 16.11 7.76
N ILE A 101 0.65 16.35 7.91
CA ILE A 101 1.57 15.49 8.67
C ILE A 101 1.15 15.43 10.15
N ARG A 102 0.79 16.57 10.75
CA ARG A 102 0.32 16.64 12.14
C ARG A 102 -0.98 15.87 12.35
N ILE A 103 -1.95 16.05 11.46
CA ILE A 103 -3.22 15.31 11.49
C ILE A 103 -2.95 13.81 11.38
N ALA A 104 -2.11 13.40 10.43
CA ALA A 104 -1.78 12.00 10.22
C ALA A 104 -1.10 11.36 11.44
N SER A 105 -0.17 12.09 12.09
CA SER A 105 0.56 11.60 13.26
C SER A 105 -0.31 11.48 14.51
N GLY A 106 -1.43 12.22 14.60
CA GLY A 106 -2.24 12.35 15.80
C GLY A 106 -1.49 13.00 16.98
N ARG A 107 -0.34 13.62 16.73
CA ARG A 107 0.53 14.23 17.74
C ARG A 107 0.79 15.70 17.40
N ARG A 108 1.11 16.50 18.42
CA ARG A 108 1.62 17.86 18.24
C ARG A 108 3.09 17.81 17.84
N LEU A 109 3.37 17.49 16.58
CA LEU A 109 4.72 17.52 16.05
C LEU A 109 5.19 18.97 15.95
N ASN A 110 6.45 19.24 16.34
CA ASN A 110 7.11 20.49 16.01
C ASN A 110 7.47 20.51 14.51
N VAL A 111 7.94 21.65 14.01
CA VAL A 111 8.29 21.80 12.59
C VAL A 111 9.49 20.91 12.23
N ALA A 112 10.47 20.78 13.14
CA ALA A 112 11.67 19.97 12.90
C ALA A 112 11.32 18.50 12.71
N ASP A 113 10.50 17.90 13.59
CA ASP A 113 10.04 16.52 13.47
C ASP A 113 9.25 16.30 12.16
N SER A 114 8.44 17.28 11.78
CA SER A 114 7.69 17.22 10.52
C SER A 114 8.59 17.27 9.29
N CYS A 115 9.69 18.03 9.38
CA CYS A 115 10.71 18.10 8.33
C CYS A 115 11.44 16.77 8.13
N GLU A 116 11.61 15.95 9.17
CA GLU A 116 12.25 14.64 9.06
C GLU A 116 11.44 13.69 8.16
N TYR A 117 10.10 13.71 8.26
CA TYR A 117 9.24 12.88 7.40
C TYR A 117 9.34 13.30 5.93
N LEU A 118 9.39 14.61 5.63
CA LEU A 118 9.57 15.10 4.26
C LEU A 118 10.96 14.75 3.71
N SER A 119 11.99 14.95 4.52
CA SER A 119 13.37 14.60 4.14
C SER A 119 13.50 13.10 3.88
N ALA A 120 12.82 12.26 4.66
CA ALA A 120 12.81 10.81 4.47
C ALA A 120 12.33 10.40 3.07
N VAL A 121 11.33 11.10 2.52
CA VAL A 121 10.80 10.85 1.18
C VAL A 121 11.48 11.68 0.08
N GLY A 122 12.61 12.33 0.39
CA GLY A 122 13.39 13.11 -0.57
C GLY A 122 12.75 14.46 -0.96
N LEU A 123 11.95 15.06 -0.08
CA LEU A 123 11.42 16.41 -0.23
C LEU A 123 12.18 17.40 0.66
N CYS A 124 12.59 18.53 0.11
CA CYS A 124 13.15 19.61 0.90
C CYS A 124 12.06 20.23 1.76
N ALA A 125 12.11 20.02 3.07
CA ALA A 125 11.07 20.51 3.97
C ALA A 125 10.83 22.02 3.86
N ARG A 126 11.91 22.81 3.70
CA ARG A 126 11.82 24.28 3.56
C ARG A 126 10.92 24.70 2.39
N ASP A 127 10.93 23.92 1.31
CA ASP A 127 10.22 24.27 0.08
C ASP A 127 8.78 23.76 0.06
N TYR A 128 8.46 22.78 0.92
CA TYR A 128 7.16 22.09 0.87
C TYR A 128 6.30 22.26 2.11
N ILE A 129 6.87 22.51 3.30
CA ILE A 129 6.17 22.40 4.56
C ILE A 129 4.93 23.31 4.69
N ASP A 130 5.02 24.51 4.12
CA ASP A 130 3.95 25.51 4.14
C ASP A 130 3.06 25.48 2.88
N ARG A 131 3.37 24.59 1.91
CA ARG A 131 2.58 24.51 0.68
C ARG A 131 1.25 23.81 0.92
N GLU A 132 0.21 24.30 0.26
CA GLU A 132 -1.09 23.66 0.25
C GLU A 132 -1.05 22.36 -0.56
N VAL A 133 -1.71 21.30 -0.07
CA VAL A 133 -1.78 19.99 -0.71
C VAL A 133 -2.84 19.99 -1.82
N ASN A 134 -2.60 20.74 -2.87
CA ASN A 134 -3.53 21.00 -3.96
C ASN A 134 -2.94 20.68 -5.34
N SER A 135 -3.56 21.21 -6.39
CA SER A 135 -3.17 21.00 -7.79
C SER A 135 -1.85 21.68 -8.20
N SER A 136 -1.26 22.53 -7.34
CA SER A 136 0.05 23.13 -7.60
C SER A 136 1.22 22.17 -7.40
N LEU A 137 0.98 21.04 -6.73
CA LEU A 137 1.93 19.97 -6.54
C LEU A 137 1.85 18.97 -7.70
N SER A 138 3.00 18.52 -8.18
CA SER A 138 3.06 17.42 -9.16
C SER A 138 2.57 16.10 -8.56
N GLY A 139 2.21 15.13 -9.40
CA GLY A 139 1.79 13.81 -8.95
C GLY A 139 2.83 13.11 -8.08
N GLY A 140 4.11 13.18 -8.45
CA GLY A 140 5.21 12.60 -7.69
C GLY A 140 5.48 13.30 -6.35
N GLU A 141 5.29 14.62 -6.26
CA GLU A 141 5.37 15.36 -4.99
C GLU A 141 4.23 14.97 -4.05
N LEU A 142 2.99 14.95 -4.56
CA LEU A 142 1.83 14.49 -3.79
C LEU A 142 2.00 13.08 -3.27
N LYS A 143 2.51 12.17 -4.12
CA LYS A 143 2.76 10.78 -3.72
C LYS A 143 3.78 10.68 -2.59
N ARG A 144 4.87 11.43 -2.66
CA ARG A 144 5.86 11.47 -1.59
C ARG A 144 5.32 12.08 -0.30
N ILE A 145 4.50 13.14 -0.40
CA ILE A 145 3.82 13.72 0.77
C ILE A 145 2.86 12.70 1.40
N GLU A 146 2.08 11.96 0.59
CA GLU A 146 1.22 10.89 1.09
C GLU A 146 2.02 9.82 1.85
N ILE A 147 3.14 9.36 1.28
CA ILE A 147 4.03 8.40 1.96
C ILE A 147 4.56 8.98 3.27
N ALA A 148 4.96 10.26 3.31
CA ALA A 148 5.38 10.93 4.53
C ALA A 148 4.27 10.95 5.60
N THR A 149 3.00 11.11 5.20
CA THR A 149 1.87 11.03 6.16
C THR A 149 1.68 9.64 6.73
N VAL A 150 1.83 8.58 5.92
CA VAL A 150 1.77 7.19 6.40
C VAL A 150 2.92 6.91 7.36
N LEU A 151 4.14 7.40 7.08
CA LEU A 151 5.27 7.32 7.99
C LEU A 151 4.99 8.02 9.32
N ALA A 152 4.48 9.25 9.27
CA ALA A 152 4.17 10.05 10.45
C ALA A 152 3.10 9.40 11.33
N ARG A 153 2.12 8.72 10.73
CA ARG A 153 1.10 7.97 11.43
C ARG A 153 1.68 6.82 12.25
N GLY A 154 2.72 6.16 11.76
CA GLY A 154 3.38 5.05 12.46
C GLY A 154 2.45 3.88 12.74
N ALA A 155 1.59 3.53 11.79
CA ALA A 155 0.61 2.44 11.89
C ALA A 155 1.28 1.07 12.06
N ALA A 156 0.59 0.14 12.71
CA ALA A 156 1.05 -1.24 12.88
C ALA A 156 0.99 -2.03 11.56
N LEU A 157 0.03 -1.69 10.68
CA LEU A 157 -0.05 -2.21 9.32
C LEU A 157 -0.14 -1.04 8.34
N SER A 158 0.85 -0.89 7.49
CA SER A 158 0.88 0.11 6.42
C SER A 158 0.74 -0.55 5.06
N ILE A 159 -0.21 -0.11 4.26
CA ILE A 159 -0.49 -0.65 2.92
C ILE A 159 -0.22 0.45 1.90
N PHE A 160 0.55 0.13 0.85
CA PHE A 160 0.91 1.04 -0.22
C PHE A 160 0.47 0.45 -1.56
N ASP A 161 -0.39 1.17 -2.27
CA ASP A 161 -0.88 0.76 -3.59
C ASP A 161 -0.12 1.51 -4.69
N GLU A 162 0.76 0.78 -5.41
CA GLU A 162 1.65 1.29 -6.44
C GLU A 162 2.37 2.59 -6.01
N PRO A 163 3.15 2.56 -4.91
CA PRO A 163 3.77 3.76 -4.36
C PRO A 163 4.77 4.43 -5.30
N GLU A 164 5.25 3.71 -6.30
CA GLU A 164 6.16 4.17 -7.34
C GLU A 164 5.49 4.94 -8.48
N ALA A 165 4.15 4.89 -8.59
CA ALA A 165 3.44 5.51 -9.70
C ALA A 165 3.68 7.03 -9.76
N GLY A 166 4.19 7.50 -10.89
CA GLY A 166 4.49 8.93 -11.11
C GLY A 166 5.73 9.45 -10.39
N ILE A 167 6.53 8.59 -9.77
CA ILE A 167 7.81 8.93 -9.14
C ILE A 167 8.95 8.77 -10.16
N ASP A 168 9.84 9.75 -10.23
CA ASP A 168 11.04 9.69 -11.06
C ASP A 168 12.09 8.69 -10.53
N LEU A 169 13.00 8.27 -11.41
CA LEU A 169 14.00 7.24 -11.09
C LEU A 169 14.89 7.57 -9.88
N TRP A 170 15.22 8.85 -9.68
CA TRP A 170 16.08 9.28 -8.57
C TRP A 170 15.33 9.24 -7.24
N SER A 171 14.08 9.71 -7.24
CA SER A 171 13.19 9.66 -6.09
C SER A 171 12.76 8.22 -5.74
N PHE A 172 12.73 7.32 -6.72
CA PHE A 172 12.42 5.90 -6.50
C PHE A 172 13.46 5.21 -5.61
N LYS A 173 14.75 5.56 -5.73
CA LYS A 173 15.78 5.05 -4.81
C LYS A 173 15.48 5.42 -3.35
N ASN A 174 15.13 6.69 -3.13
CA ASN A 174 14.76 7.15 -1.77
C ASN A 174 13.54 6.39 -1.23
N LEU A 175 12.58 6.05 -2.10
CA LEU A 175 11.42 5.26 -1.71
C LEU A 175 11.79 3.86 -1.21
N ILE A 176 12.72 3.18 -1.89
CA ILE A 176 13.24 1.88 -1.43
C ILE A 176 13.91 2.02 -0.06
N ASP A 177 14.78 3.03 0.11
CA ASP A 177 15.47 3.30 1.38
C ASP A 177 14.45 3.58 2.52
N VAL A 178 13.32 4.22 2.20
CA VAL A 178 12.21 4.43 3.16
C VAL A 178 11.61 3.10 3.61
N PHE A 179 11.25 2.21 2.69
CA PHE A 179 10.65 0.92 3.03
C PHE A 179 11.62 0.03 3.80
N GLU A 180 12.89 0.00 3.42
CA GLU A 180 13.91 -0.73 4.16
C GLU A 180 14.09 -0.17 5.59
N ARG A 181 14.04 1.15 5.76
CA ARG A 181 14.10 1.77 7.08
C ARG A 181 12.87 1.44 7.92
N MET A 182 11.66 1.57 7.35
CA MET A 182 10.43 1.19 8.03
C MET A 182 10.51 -0.26 8.57
N ARG A 183 11.00 -1.18 7.75
CA ARG A 183 11.19 -2.59 8.11
C ARG A 183 12.16 -2.77 9.28
N ARG A 184 13.28 -2.01 9.31
CA ARG A 184 14.33 -2.16 10.35
C ARG A 184 13.96 -1.51 11.67
N THR A 185 13.17 -0.43 11.65
CA THR A 185 12.95 0.41 12.85
C THR A 185 11.80 -0.07 13.73
N ALA A 186 10.99 -1.02 13.28
CA ALA A 186 9.84 -1.48 14.04
C ALA A 186 9.54 -2.94 13.72
N GLU A 187 10.07 -3.84 14.56
CA GLU A 187 9.89 -5.29 14.44
C GLU A 187 8.42 -5.74 14.45
N ASP A 188 7.54 -4.92 15.06
CA ASP A 188 6.11 -5.23 15.16
C ASP A 188 5.24 -4.58 14.05
N ARG A 189 5.85 -3.84 13.11
CA ARG A 189 5.11 -3.16 12.04
C ARG A 189 5.18 -3.94 10.75
N SER A 190 4.02 -4.24 10.20
CA SER A 190 3.89 -4.92 8.91
C SER A 190 3.71 -3.91 7.78
N ILE A 191 4.30 -4.22 6.64
CA ILE A 191 4.21 -3.40 5.43
C ILE A 191 3.68 -4.29 4.31
N VAL A 192 2.63 -3.82 3.64
CA VAL A 192 2.13 -4.44 2.41
C VAL A 192 2.32 -3.46 1.26
N ILE A 193 2.98 -3.90 0.20
CA ILE A 193 3.17 -3.09 -0.99
C ILE A 193 2.57 -3.82 -2.18
N ILE A 194 1.69 -3.17 -2.90
CA ILE A 194 1.23 -3.63 -4.21
C ILE A 194 2.17 -3.01 -5.24
N SER A 195 2.92 -3.85 -5.94
CA SER A 195 3.86 -3.39 -6.96
C SER A 195 4.25 -4.52 -7.92
N HIS A 196 4.70 -4.12 -9.10
CA HIS A 196 5.31 -5.01 -10.10
C HIS A 196 6.79 -4.65 -10.34
N GLN A 197 7.34 -3.70 -9.59
CA GLN A 197 8.71 -3.23 -9.74
C GLN A 197 9.71 -4.21 -9.08
N GLU A 198 10.69 -4.68 -9.85
CA GLU A 198 11.71 -5.63 -9.39
C GLU A 198 12.42 -5.17 -8.11
N ARG A 199 12.74 -3.88 -8.01
CA ARG A 199 13.42 -3.32 -6.84
C ARG A 199 12.56 -3.39 -5.57
N ILE A 200 11.23 -3.27 -5.69
CA ILE A 200 10.31 -3.45 -4.54
C ILE A 200 10.20 -4.94 -4.21
N LEU A 201 10.09 -5.81 -5.21
CA LEU A 201 10.09 -7.26 -5.02
C LEU A 201 11.38 -7.74 -4.32
N SER A 202 12.53 -7.13 -4.65
CA SER A 202 13.84 -7.53 -4.09
C SER A 202 14.02 -7.27 -2.61
N ILE A 203 13.26 -6.34 -2.02
CA ILE A 203 13.30 -6.02 -0.58
C ILE A 203 12.23 -6.75 0.24
N ALA A 204 11.35 -7.52 -0.40
CA ALA A 204 10.28 -8.25 0.27
C ALA A 204 10.81 -9.38 1.17
N ASP A 205 10.10 -9.68 2.24
CA ASP A 205 10.26 -10.92 3.00
C ASP A 205 9.47 -12.06 2.35
N GLU A 206 8.28 -11.70 1.83
CA GLU A 206 7.34 -12.61 1.22
C GLU A 206 6.70 -11.96 -0.02
N ILE A 207 6.50 -12.73 -1.07
CA ILE A 207 5.83 -12.29 -2.30
C ILE A 207 4.57 -13.14 -2.51
N ILE A 208 3.48 -12.46 -2.84
CA ILE A 208 2.19 -13.04 -3.17
C ILE A 208 1.85 -12.64 -4.60
N VAL A 209 1.63 -13.63 -5.45
CA VAL A 209 1.19 -13.42 -6.83
C VAL A 209 -0.32 -13.61 -6.90
N LEU A 210 -1.03 -12.52 -7.19
CA LEU A 210 -2.48 -12.52 -7.36
C LEU A 210 -2.83 -12.45 -8.84
N ASN A 211 -3.58 -13.43 -9.33
CA ASN A 211 -4.02 -13.51 -10.71
C ASN A 211 -5.50 -13.91 -10.77
N ASP A 212 -6.28 -13.24 -11.60
CA ASP A 212 -7.73 -13.48 -11.78
C ASP A 212 -8.50 -13.64 -10.45
N GLY A 213 -8.18 -12.79 -9.47
CA GLY A 213 -8.83 -12.78 -8.15
C GLY A 213 -8.45 -13.93 -7.23
N ARG A 214 -7.40 -14.70 -7.52
CA ARG A 214 -6.90 -15.83 -6.72
C ARG A 214 -5.43 -15.67 -6.40
N ILE A 215 -4.99 -16.21 -5.28
CA ILE A 215 -3.56 -16.37 -5.01
C ILE A 215 -3.05 -17.52 -5.87
N GLU A 216 -2.22 -17.19 -6.87
CA GLU A 216 -1.58 -18.16 -7.74
C GLU A 216 -0.32 -18.75 -7.11
N ARG A 217 0.46 -17.88 -6.46
CA ARG A 217 1.71 -18.26 -5.77
C ARG A 217 1.89 -17.45 -4.52
N ARG A 218 2.57 -18.04 -3.56
CA ARG A 218 2.96 -17.40 -2.32
C ARG A 218 4.22 -18.07 -1.80
N GLY A 219 5.18 -17.28 -1.35
CA GLY A 219 6.42 -17.83 -0.78
C GLY A 219 7.41 -16.74 -0.40
N SER A 220 8.57 -17.17 0.06
CA SER A 220 9.70 -16.26 0.31
C SER A 220 10.11 -15.53 -0.97
N ARG A 221 10.75 -14.36 -0.79
CA ARG A 221 11.31 -13.62 -1.91
C ARG A 221 12.16 -14.54 -2.81
N ASP A 222 13.07 -15.31 -2.24
CA ASP A 222 14.05 -16.09 -3.00
C ASP A 222 13.39 -17.19 -3.85
N GLU A 223 12.28 -17.76 -3.38
CA GLU A 223 11.49 -18.74 -4.11
C GLU A 223 10.72 -18.10 -5.27
N VAL A 224 9.86 -17.13 -4.93
CA VAL A 224 8.90 -16.56 -5.90
C VAL A 224 9.61 -15.63 -6.89
N PHE A 225 10.52 -14.77 -6.44
CA PHE A 225 11.19 -13.80 -7.30
C PHE A 225 12.06 -14.49 -8.37
N THR A 226 12.76 -15.56 -8.00
CA THR A 226 13.56 -16.34 -8.96
C THR A 226 12.70 -16.98 -10.05
N GLU A 227 11.51 -17.44 -9.70
CA GLU A 227 10.56 -18.00 -10.68
C GLU A 227 9.97 -16.92 -11.59
N LEU A 228 9.61 -15.76 -11.03
CA LEU A 228 9.08 -14.63 -11.80
C LEU A 228 10.08 -14.15 -12.86
N LEU A 229 11.37 -14.10 -12.53
CA LEU A 229 12.43 -13.75 -13.50
C LEU A 229 12.62 -14.78 -14.61
N ARG A 230 12.28 -16.04 -14.37
CA ARG A 230 12.38 -17.14 -15.36
C ARG A 230 11.14 -17.27 -16.24
N SER A 231 10.00 -16.71 -15.83
CA SER A 231 8.73 -16.82 -16.56
C SER A 231 8.61 -15.67 -17.58
N PRO A 232 8.61 -15.95 -18.91
CA PRO A 232 8.58 -14.90 -19.94
C PRO A 232 7.23 -14.14 -20.03
N ASP A 233 6.18 -14.60 -19.33
CA ASP A 233 4.81 -14.12 -19.53
C ASP A 233 4.43 -12.82 -18.79
N ILE A 234 5.27 -12.28 -17.89
CA ILE A 234 4.90 -11.08 -17.09
C ILE A 234 5.37 -9.79 -17.76
N THR A 235 6.22 -9.86 -18.77
CA THR A 235 6.84 -8.68 -19.44
C THR A 235 6.33 -8.40 -20.86
N GLN A 236 5.40 -9.18 -21.41
CA GLN A 236 4.90 -8.88 -22.75
C GLN A 236 3.67 -7.93 -22.67
N PRO A 237 3.78 -6.69 -23.20
CA PRO A 237 2.58 -5.92 -23.54
C PRO A 237 1.81 -6.70 -24.61
N CYS A 238 0.48 -6.77 -24.46
CA CYS A 238 -0.43 -7.39 -25.41
C CYS A 238 0.02 -7.11 -26.85
N ALA A 239 0.50 -8.12 -27.57
CA ALA A 239 0.59 -8.07 -29.02
C ALA A 239 -0.84 -7.98 -29.53
N ARG A 240 -1.18 -6.84 -30.12
CA ARG A 240 -2.44 -6.63 -30.82
C ARG A 240 -2.48 -7.62 -32.00
N GLN A 241 -3.47 -8.48 -32.01
CA GLN A 241 -4.03 -9.01 -33.24
C GLN A 241 -5.23 -8.16 -33.63
#